data_deaa3575047e7419676fe460a7f80520
#
_entry.id   deaa3575047e7419676fe460a7f80520
#
_cell.length_a   1.000
_cell.length_b   1.000
_cell.length_c   1.000
_cell.angle_alpha   90.00
_cell.angle_beta   90.00
_cell.angle_gamma   90.00
#
_symmetry.space_group_name_H-M   'P 1'
#
loop_
_entity.id
_entity.type
_entity.pdbx_description
1 polymer ?
#
loop_
_entity_poly.entity_id
_entity_poly.type
_entity_poly.pdbx_seq_one_letter_code
_entity_poly.pdbx_strand_id
1 'polypeptide(L)'
;MAVMEGGEPVVIPNAEGMRTTPSIVAFTKTGERLVGQAAKRQAITNSQNTVYSIKRFMGRKFEEVAREISLVPYKVVKAANGDAHVQVGDTLYSPPEISSMILQKMKADAEAYLGEKITQAVITVPAYFNDSQRQATKDAGKIA
;
A
#
# COMPACT_ATOMS: atom_id res chain seq x y z
N MET A 1 -11.26 4.38 5.56
CA MET A 1 -12.20 3.45 4.90
C MET A 1 -13.62 3.68 5.39
N ALA A 2 -14.61 3.30 4.60
CA ALA A 2 -16.01 3.45 4.93
C ALA A 2 -16.81 2.23 4.47
N VAL A 3 -17.94 1.99 5.10
CA VAL A 3 -18.92 0.97 4.71
C VAL A 3 -20.27 1.61 4.52
N MET A 4 -21.15 0.97 3.75
CA MET A 4 -22.51 1.45 3.57
C MET A 4 -23.38 0.98 4.74
N GLU A 5 -23.97 1.91 5.45
CA GLU A 5 -24.95 1.65 6.52
C GLU A 5 -26.21 2.48 6.26
N GLY A 6 -27.35 1.82 6.14
CA GLY A 6 -28.63 2.53 5.89
C GLY A 6 -28.64 3.36 4.62
N GLY A 7 -27.88 2.97 3.59
CA GLY A 7 -27.80 3.71 2.32
C GLY A 7 -26.78 4.86 2.33
N GLU A 8 -26.08 5.10 3.43
CA GLU A 8 -25.08 6.16 3.58
C GLU A 8 -23.69 5.58 3.84
N PRO A 9 -22.60 6.19 3.29
CA PRO A 9 -21.25 5.79 3.61
C PRO A 9 -20.87 6.27 5.02
N VAL A 10 -20.44 5.34 5.86
CA VAL A 10 -19.99 5.61 7.23
C VAL A 10 -18.52 5.25 7.36
N VAL A 11 -17.69 6.21 7.79
CA VAL A 11 -16.28 5.96 8.07
C VAL A 11 -16.15 5.10 9.32
N ILE A 12 -15.44 3.99 9.18
CA ILE A 12 -15.20 3.05 10.29
C ILE A 12 -13.77 3.15 10.81
N PRO A 13 -13.54 2.91 12.12
CA PRO A 13 -12.20 2.91 12.67
C PRO A 13 -11.41 1.67 12.24
N ASN A 14 -10.09 1.78 12.23
CA ASN A 14 -9.19 0.64 12.10
C ASN A 14 -8.98 -0.05 13.46
N ALA A 15 -8.15 -1.10 13.49
CA ALA A 15 -7.87 -1.86 14.73
C ALA A 15 -7.25 -1.01 15.84
N GLU A 16 -6.57 0.08 15.48
CA GLU A 16 -5.98 1.04 16.42
C GLU A 16 -6.97 2.14 16.88
N GLY A 17 -8.22 2.06 16.48
CA GLY A 17 -9.25 3.05 16.80
C GLY A 17 -9.19 4.35 15.98
N MET A 18 -8.34 4.39 14.95
CA MET A 18 -8.15 5.57 14.10
C MET A 18 -9.05 5.50 12.85
N ARG A 19 -9.52 6.65 12.39
CA ARG A 19 -10.34 6.75 11.17
C ARG A 19 -9.53 6.84 9.89
N THR A 20 -8.21 7.01 10.00
CA THR A 20 -7.25 6.98 8.90
C THR A 20 -6.19 5.93 9.16
N THR A 21 -5.71 5.28 8.08
CA THR A 21 -4.63 4.30 8.13
C THR A 21 -3.48 4.83 7.28
N PRO A 22 -2.28 5.03 7.87
CA PRO A 22 -1.13 5.42 7.07
C PRO A 22 -0.80 4.38 6.00
N SER A 23 -0.61 4.82 4.75
CA SER A 23 -0.19 3.95 3.64
C SER A 23 1.31 3.68 3.71
N ILE A 24 1.74 2.99 4.75
CA ILE A 24 3.14 2.69 5.08
C ILE A 24 3.27 1.21 5.41
N VAL A 25 4.28 0.57 4.83
CA VAL A 25 4.64 -0.83 5.08
C VAL A 25 6.10 -0.87 5.50
N ALA A 26 6.40 -1.55 6.59
CA ALA A 26 7.77 -1.74 7.06
C ALA A 26 8.09 -3.22 7.22
N PHE A 27 9.35 -3.54 6.99
CA PHE A 27 9.90 -4.89 7.16
C PHE A 27 10.98 -4.82 8.25
N THR A 28 10.77 -5.54 9.34
CA THR A 28 11.71 -5.54 10.47
C THR A 28 12.89 -6.47 10.20
N LYS A 29 13.95 -6.34 10.99
CA LYS A 29 15.13 -7.21 10.90
C LYS A 29 14.81 -8.67 11.21
N THR A 30 13.72 -8.93 11.94
CA THR A 30 13.25 -10.28 12.28
C THR A 30 12.31 -10.86 11.22
N GLY A 31 12.09 -10.15 10.11
CA GLY A 31 11.22 -10.60 9.01
C GLY A 31 9.73 -10.32 9.25
N GLU A 32 9.37 -9.58 10.29
CA GLU A 32 8.00 -9.16 10.55
C GLU A 32 7.60 -8.03 9.59
N ARG A 33 6.37 -8.07 9.10
CA ARG A 33 5.77 -7.01 8.29
C ARG A 33 4.84 -6.16 9.15
N LEU A 34 5.10 -4.86 9.18
CA LEU A 34 4.26 -3.88 9.84
C LEU A 34 3.51 -3.05 8.80
N VAL A 35 2.26 -2.71 9.06
CA VAL A 35 1.44 -1.90 8.16
C VAL A 35 0.70 -0.82 8.94
N GLY A 36 0.61 0.37 8.35
CA GLY A 36 -0.14 1.47 8.94
C GLY A 36 0.63 2.18 10.05
N GLN A 37 -0.03 2.44 11.17
CA GLN A 37 0.55 3.22 12.26
C GLN A 37 1.79 2.55 12.89
N ALA A 38 1.79 1.24 13.02
CA ALA A 38 2.97 0.49 13.52
C ALA A 38 4.19 0.68 12.61
N ALA A 39 4.00 0.64 11.29
CA ALA A 39 5.05 0.93 10.32
C ALA A 39 5.55 2.38 10.43
N LYS A 40 4.62 3.33 10.56
CA LYS A 40 4.95 4.75 10.69
C LYS A 40 5.79 5.05 11.92
N ARG A 41 5.47 4.44 13.07
CA ARG A 41 6.18 4.70 14.34
C ARG A 41 7.67 4.37 14.30
N GLN A 42 8.06 3.35 13.54
CA GLN A 42 9.45 2.91 13.43
C GLN A 42 10.15 3.41 12.14
N ALA A 43 9.51 4.26 11.35
CA ALA A 43 10.03 4.70 10.04
C ALA A 43 11.41 5.38 10.14
N ILE A 44 11.63 6.21 11.15
CA ILE A 44 12.89 6.93 11.34
C ILE A 44 14.05 5.98 11.64
N THR A 45 13.83 4.96 12.47
CA THR A 45 14.86 4.00 12.88
C THR A 45 15.08 2.87 11.88
N ASN A 46 14.21 2.73 10.88
CA ASN A 46 14.23 1.67 9.88
C ASN A 46 13.86 2.22 8.49
N SER A 47 14.40 3.38 8.13
CA SER A 47 13.99 4.13 6.93
C SER A 47 14.20 3.36 5.63
N GLN A 48 15.26 2.57 5.52
CA GLN A 48 15.57 1.82 4.29
C GLN A 48 14.63 0.65 4.03
N ASN A 49 13.94 0.16 5.06
CA ASN A 49 12.98 -0.94 4.95
C ASN A 49 11.55 -0.51 5.26
N THR A 50 11.29 0.79 5.21
CA THR A 50 9.95 1.36 5.41
C THR A 50 9.50 2.04 4.13
N VAL A 51 8.47 1.49 3.52
CA VAL A 51 7.95 1.91 2.22
C VAL A 51 6.71 2.78 2.42
N TYR A 52 6.76 3.99 1.88
CA TYR A 52 5.65 4.93 1.84
C TYR A 52 5.55 5.59 0.46
N SER A 53 4.46 6.25 0.18
CA SER A 53 4.21 6.89 -1.13
C SER A 53 4.30 5.93 -2.32
N ILE A 54 4.00 4.65 -2.12
CA ILE A 54 4.09 3.63 -3.17
C ILE A 54 3.21 3.95 -4.38
N LYS A 55 2.15 4.71 -4.16
CA LYS A 55 1.25 5.19 -5.21
C LYS A 55 1.99 5.92 -6.35
N ARG A 56 3.11 6.57 -6.05
CA ARG A 56 3.94 7.28 -7.03
C ARG A 56 4.64 6.35 -8.03
N PHE A 57 4.76 5.08 -7.69
CA PHE A 57 5.42 4.06 -8.52
C PHE A 57 4.41 3.12 -9.20
N MET A 58 3.14 3.22 -8.88
CA MET A 58 2.09 2.34 -9.43
C MET A 58 2.03 2.44 -10.96
N GLY A 59 2.17 1.29 -11.65
CA GLY A 59 2.04 1.20 -13.10
C GLY A 59 3.07 2.01 -13.89
N ARG A 60 4.25 2.29 -13.31
CA ARG A 60 5.27 3.13 -13.94
C ARG A 60 6.56 2.36 -14.20
N LYS A 61 7.25 2.72 -15.27
CA LYS A 61 8.56 2.20 -15.61
C LYS A 61 9.65 2.86 -14.74
N PHE A 62 10.73 2.14 -14.52
CA PHE A 62 11.84 2.65 -13.69
C PHE A 62 12.40 3.97 -14.22
N GLU A 63 12.55 4.10 -15.55
CA GLU A 63 13.08 5.32 -16.18
C GLU A 63 12.15 6.53 -16.02
N GLU A 64 10.87 6.31 -15.79
CA GLU A 64 9.88 7.39 -15.64
C GLU A 64 9.87 8.02 -14.23
N VAL A 65 10.49 7.37 -13.25
CA VAL A 65 10.36 7.72 -11.82
C VAL A 65 11.67 8.16 -11.18
N ALA A 66 12.64 8.63 -11.96
CA ALA A 66 13.94 9.04 -11.47
C ALA A 66 13.84 10.11 -10.36
N ARG A 67 12.92 11.07 -10.51
CA ARG A 67 12.67 12.10 -9.50
C ARG A 67 12.09 11.52 -8.22
N GLU A 68 11.09 10.66 -8.34
CA GLU A 68 10.43 10.04 -7.20
C GLU A 68 11.39 9.14 -6.41
N ILE A 69 12.30 8.43 -7.10
CA ILE A 69 13.34 7.62 -6.49
C ILE A 69 14.25 8.46 -5.60
N SER A 70 14.61 9.66 -6.03
CA SER A 70 15.49 10.56 -5.26
C SER A 70 14.85 11.09 -3.97
N LEU A 71 13.54 10.97 -3.81
CA LEU A 71 12.77 11.49 -2.67
C LEU A 71 12.50 10.44 -1.58
N VAL A 72 12.88 9.18 -1.80
CA VAL A 72 12.59 8.10 -0.86
C VAL A 72 13.88 7.45 -0.35
N PRO A 73 13.92 7.01 0.92
CA PRO A 73 15.10 6.38 1.50
C PRO A 73 15.22 4.88 1.18
N TYR A 74 14.14 4.24 0.79
CA TYR A 74 14.15 2.82 0.42
C TYR A 74 14.64 2.65 -1.02
N LYS A 75 15.13 1.45 -1.32
CA LYS A 75 15.72 1.14 -2.61
C LYS A 75 14.66 0.80 -3.65
N VAL A 76 14.68 1.52 -4.76
CA VAL A 76 13.85 1.25 -5.94
C VAL A 76 14.77 0.76 -7.06
N VAL A 77 14.40 -0.34 -7.68
CA VAL A 77 15.19 -1.00 -8.73
C VAL A 77 14.35 -1.28 -9.96
N LYS A 78 15.03 -1.50 -11.09
CA LYS A 78 14.39 -1.89 -12.34
C LYS A 78 14.14 -3.40 -12.34
N ALA A 79 12.89 -3.81 -12.47
CA ALA A 79 12.53 -5.21 -12.63
C ALA A 79 12.87 -5.71 -14.06
N ALA A 80 12.81 -7.03 -14.25
CA ALA A 80 13.10 -7.65 -15.54
C ALA A 80 12.21 -7.12 -16.69
N ASN A 81 10.96 -6.77 -16.39
CA ASN A 81 10.02 -6.18 -17.35
C ASN A 81 10.17 -4.64 -17.52
N GLY A 82 11.13 -4.03 -16.81
CA GLY A 82 11.37 -2.58 -16.84
C GLY A 82 10.56 -1.76 -15.83
N ASP A 83 9.67 -2.36 -15.06
CA ASP A 83 8.89 -1.66 -14.04
C ASP A 83 9.73 -1.27 -12.83
N ALA A 84 9.32 -0.21 -12.13
CA ALA A 84 9.91 0.18 -10.86
C ALA A 84 9.45 -0.78 -9.75
N HIS A 85 10.38 -1.45 -9.08
CA HIS A 85 10.11 -2.32 -7.94
C HIS A 85 10.84 -1.83 -6.71
N VAL A 86 10.33 -2.15 -5.52
CA VAL A 86 11.01 -1.89 -4.24
C VAL A 86 11.81 -3.10 -3.84
N GLN A 87 13.07 -2.89 -3.47
CA GLN A 87 13.93 -3.94 -2.94
C GLN A 87 14.04 -3.81 -1.42
N VAL A 88 13.68 -4.88 -0.72
CA VAL A 88 13.86 -5.02 0.73
C VAL A 88 14.70 -6.26 1.00
N GLY A 89 15.92 -6.07 1.47
CA GLY A 89 16.88 -7.17 1.55
C GLY A 89 17.11 -7.78 0.16
N ASP A 90 16.91 -9.08 0.06
CA ASP A 90 17.02 -9.83 -1.20
C ASP A 90 15.70 -10.00 -1.95
N THR A 91 14.62 -9.44 -1.43
CA THR A 91 13.28 -9.58 -2.00
C THR A 91 12.88 -8.34 -2.79
N LEU A 92 12.32 -8.56 -3.98
CA LEU A 92 11.71 -7.52 -4.81
C LEU A 92 10.20 -7.54 -4.64
N TYR A 93 9.63 -6.37 -4.38
CA TYR A 93 8.19 -6.17 -4.31
C TYR A 93 7.73 -5.23 -5.42
N SER A 94 6.74 -5.63 -6.17
CA SER A 94 6.06 -4.70 -7.08
C SER A 94 5.25 -3.67 -6.30
N PRO A 95 5.00 -2.47 -6.85
CA PRO A 95 4.10 -1.51 -6.22
C PRO A 95 2.70 -2.07 -5.91
N PRO A 96 2.05 -2.88 -6.79
CA PRO A 96 0.80 -3.55 -6.44
C PRO A 96 0.91 -4.47 -5.23
N GLU A 97 2.02 -5.21 -5.08
CA GLU A 97 2.22 -6.08 -3.91
C GLU A 97 2.31 -5.27 -2.61
N ILE A 98 3.06 -4.17 -2.59
CA ILE A 98 3.13 -3.27 -1.42
C ILE A 98 1.76 -2.65 -1.13
N SER A 99 1.06 -2.17 -2.15
CA SER A 99 -0.28 -1.62 -2.00
C SER A 99 -1.27 -2.66 -1.47
N SER A 100 -1.14 -3.92 -1.91
CA SER A 100 -2.00 -5.01 -1.43
C SER A 100 -1.85 -5.26 0.07
N MET A 101 -0.65 -5.08 0.61
CA MET A 101 -0.41 -5.24 2.06
C MET A 101 -1.20 -4.21 2.88
N ILE A 102 -1.29 -2.98 2.38
CA ILE A 102 -2.11 -1.93 2.99
C ILE A 102 -3.60 -2.28 2.88
N LEU A 103 -4.03 -2.72 1.71
CA LEU A 103 -5.43 -3.12 1.48
C LEU A 103 -5.82 -4.34 2.31
N GLN A 104 -4.93 -5.32 2.49
CA GLN A 104 -5.15 -6.49 3.36
C GLN A 104 -5.39 -6.07 4.80
N LYS A 105 -4.59 -5.13 5.33
CA LYS A 105 -4.83 -4.59 6.67
C LYS A 105 -6.19 -3.91 6.75
N MET A 106 -6.52 -3.05 5.80
CA MET A 106 -7.81 -2.35 5.80
C MET A 106 -8.99 -3.34 5.70
N LYS A 107 -8.85 -4.38 4.88
CA LYS A 107 -9.85 -5.45 4.77
C LYS A 107 -10.02 -6.19 6.11
N ALA A 108 -8.92 -6.59 6.73
CA ALA A 108 -8.95 -7.29 8.02
C ALA A 108 -9.60 -6.42 9.12
N ASP A 109 -9.25 -5.14 9.18
CA ASP A 109 -9.81 -4.20 10.15
C ASP A 109 -11.33 -3.99 9.91
N ALA A 110 -11.74 -3.89 8.64
CA ALA A 110 -13.15 -3.75 8.28
C ALA A 110 -13.95 -5.02 8.59
N GLU A 111 -13.39 -6.20 8.29
CA GLU A 111 -14.02 -7.49 8.61
C GLU A 111 -14.18 -7.68 10.12
N ALA A 112 -13.18 -7.27 10.92
CA ALA A 112 -13.25 -7.30 12.37
C ALA A 112 -14.35 -6.36 12.91
N TYR A 113 -14.47 -5.17 12.33
CA TYR A 113 -15.51 -4.21 12.70
C TYR A 113 -16.92 -4.69 12.35
N LEU A 114 -17.10 -5.24 11.14
CA LEU A 114 -18.41 -5.66 10.63
C LEU A 114 -18.82 -7.04 11.14
N GLY A 115 -17.88 -7.89 11.54
CA GLY A 115 -18.13 -9.28 11.92
C GLY A 115 -18.48 -10.19 10.74
N GLU A 116 -18.15 -9.79 9.51
CA GLU A 116 -18.42 -10.56 8.29
C GLU A 116 -17.29 -10.41 7.27
N LYS A 117 -17.23 -11.33 6.30
CA LYS A 117 -16.24 -11.28 5.23
C LYS A 117 -16.58 -10.21 4.21
N ILE A 118 -15.53 -9.50 3.73
CA ILE A 118 -15.63 -8.51 2.67
C ILE A 118 -15.11 -9.13 1.37
N THR A 119 -15.95 -9.09 0.34
CA THR A 119 -15.66 -9.66 -0.98
C THR A 119 -15.48 -8.61 -2.06
N GLN A 120 -15.86 -7.37 -1.80
CA GLN A 120 -15.82 -6.28 -2.78
C GLN A 120 -15.38 -4.98 -2.12
N ALA A 121 -14.66 -4.16 -2.88
CA ALA A 121 -14.24 -2.83 -2.45
C ALA A 121 -14.22 -1.86 -3.63
N VAL A 122 -14.51 -0.60 -3.33
CA VAL A 122 -14.27 0.51 -4.25
C VAL A 122 -12.99 1.20 -3.80
N ILE A 123 -12.01 1.26 -4.71
CA ILE A 123 -10.69 1.87 -4.46
C ILE A 123 -10.54 3.05 -5.39
N THR A 124 -10.46 4.24 -4.82
CA THR A 124 -10.31 5.47 -5.60
C THR A 124 -8.88 5.69 -6.07
N VAL A 125 -8.76 6.31 -7.23
CA VAL A 125 -7.48 6.72 -7.82
C VAL A 125 -7.55 8.19 -8.24
N PRO A 126 -6.41 8.89 -8.37
CA PRO A 126 -6.42 10.24 -8.94
C PRO A 126 -6.99 10.25 -10.35
N ALA A 127 -7.68 11.33 -10.71
CA ALA A 127 -8.26 11.47 -12.04
C ALA A 127 -7.20 11.39 -13.16
N TYR A 128 -5.97 11.83 -12.89
CA TYR A 128 -4.85 11.81 -13.84
C TYR A 128 -4.17 10.45 -14.02
N PHE A 129 -4.55 9.43 -13.25
CA PHE A 129 -4.00 8.09 -13.47
C PHE A 129 -4.34 7.58 -14.86
N ASN A 130 -3.31 7.05 -15.56
CA ASN A 130 -3.48 6.37 -16.84
C ASN A 130 -3.97 4.92 -16.64
N ASP A 131 -4.20 4.19 -17.74
CA ASP A 131 -4.72 2.84 -17.70
C ASP A 131 -3.79 1.85 -16.97
N SER A 132 -2.46 1.97 -17.16
CA SER A 132 -1.47 1.14 -16.47
C SER A 132 -1.53 1.33 -14.94
N GLN A 133 -1.68 2.57 -14.47
CA GLN A 133 -1.79 2.89 -13.05
C GLN A 133 -3.12 2.41 -12.46
N ARG A 134 -4.21 2.53 -13.21
CA ARG A 134 -5.54 2.00 -12.82
C ARG A 134 -5.53 0.49 -12.75
N GLN A 135 -4.90 -0.18 -13.72
CA GLN A 135 -4.78 -1.63 -13.72
C GLN A 135 -3.93 -2.12 -12.55
N ALA A 136 -2.81 -1.45 -12.25
CA ALA A 136 -1.97 -1.77 -11.09
C ALA A 136 -2.75 -1.66 -9.76
N THR A 137 -3.64 -0.68 -9.65
CA THR A 137 -4.52 -0.52 -8.48
C THR A 137 -5.54 -1.66 -8.38
N LYS A 138 -6.13 -2.09 -9.50
CA LYS A 138 -7.01 -3.27 -9.54
C LYS A 138 -6.25 -4.54 -9.13
N ASP A 139 -5.03 -4.71 -9.62
CA ASP A 139 -4.19 -5.86 -9.29
C ASP A 139 -3.88 -5.90 -7.79
N ALA A 140 -3.57 -4.75 -7.17
CA ALA A 140 -3.39 -4.65 -5.73
C ALA A 140 -4.65 -5.09 -4.95
N GLY A 141 -5.83 -4.67 -5.40
CA GLY A 141 -7.10 -5.10 -4.81
C GLY A 141 -7.37 -6.59 -4.96
N LYS A 142 -6.99 -7.19 -6.09
CA LYS A 142 -7.13 -8.64 -6.32
C LYS A 142 -6.18 -9.47 -5.45
N ILE A 143 -4.96 -8.99 -5.23
CA ILE A 143 -3.98 -9.66 -4.36
C ILE A 143 -4.46 -9.61 -2.90
N ALA A 144 -5.09 -8.52 -2.50
CA ALA A 144 -5.65 -8.38 -1.16
C ALA A 144 -6.92 -9.21 -1.00
#